data_13c64343880ee1bdf25719b00360d3a8
#
_entry.id   13c64343880ee1bdf25719b00360d3a8
#
_cell.length_a   1.000
_cell.length_b   1.000
_cell.length_c   1.000
_cell.angle_alpha   90.00
_cell.angle_beta   90.00
_cell.angle_gamma   90.00
#
_symmetry.space_group_name_H-M   'P 1'
#
loop_
_entity.id
_entity.type
_entity.pdbx_description
1 polymer ?
#
loop_
_entity_poly.entity_id
_entity_poly.type
_entity_poly.pdbx_seq_one_letter_code
_entity_poly.pdbx_strand_id
1 'polypeptide(L)'
;MKHNILWGIILLVASLSFTAKAQKVVQGQFSVKGILLDSLSNEGEPYSTIRISLKNNPAKPVKLAVTGADGRFDERLAVPGTYLIHFTSVGKSPVQKEFSISTNRKNVDLGKILIAEATEMLKGVEVVAQKPLVKAEIDKVTYSIEDDPDSKTNTTLEMLRKVPLVTVDGEDKIQVNGSSKFKVHVNGKPNNMMSNNPTEVLRSMPANSIKSIEVITEPGAKYDAEGVAGILNIITIGAGMEGYTVTLNGGASNTRVYGGGYGTVQSGKFTVTGNYSYNYQGSQKGFEDSYREDFTSQENKFLESHRRSKSYGNFQFGSLEGSYEIDTLNLISFSMNLMTGNFTNKRIGNTHMTNYAGNPVYGYGSLGNNESGFGEVGGNMDYQHSFKKKGELLTFSYRFSHSPNNSEANTDYEDTLNVPYLLQNQYFKNDASTQEHTAQLDYTNPINSIHSIETGIKYIFRRSKSDGKYYLADKTGEYKYDQDMSTQYDHKQDILAAYLGYQMK
;
A
#
# COMPACT_ATOMS: atom_id res chain seq x y z
N MET A 1 29.53 -7.46 13.25
CA MET A 1 28.68 -6.70 12.32
C MET A 1 27.42 -7.50 11.95
N LYS A 2 26.66 -7.89 12.95
CA LYS A 2 25.41 -8.63 12.75
C LYS A 2 24.57 -8.39 14.00
N HIS A 3 23.84 -7.31 14.08
CA HIS A 3 22.76 -7.18 15.07
C HIS A 3 22.19 -5.78 15.00
N ASN A 4 21.07 -5.59 14.36
CA ASN A 4 20.39 -4.29 14.47
C ASN A 4 19.19 -4.19 13.58
N ILE A 5 17.95 -4.71 13.98
CA ILE A 5 16.79 -4.43 13.14
C ILE A 5 15.40 -4.37 13.77
N LEU A 6 15.08 -4.89 14.87
CA LEU A 6 13.69 -4.94 15.30
C LEU A 6 13.17 -3.66 15.94
N TRP A 7 14.04 -2.94 16.63
CA TRP A 7 13.65 -1.71 17.34
C TRP A 7 13.49 -0.50 16.41
N GLY A 8 14.18 -0.47 15.27
CA GLY A 8 14.00 0.59 14.27
C GLY A 8 12.63 0.55 13.61
N ILE A 9 12.10 -0.64 13.32
CA ILE A 9 10.73 -0.80 12.81
C ILE A 9 9.72 -0.51 13.93
N ILE A 10 9.94 -0.98 15.14
CA ILE A 10 9.04 -0.69 16.26
C ILE A 10 9.05 0.80 16.59
N LEU A 11 10.19 1.48 16.51
CA LEU A 11 10.29 2.92 16.74
C LEU A 11 9.88 3.77 15.52
N LEU A 12 10.11 3.31 14.30
CA LEU A 12 9.57 3.93 13.10
C LEU A 12 8.05 3.72 13.02
N VAL A 13 7.56 2.53 13.35
CA VAL A 13 6.14 2.22 13.50
C VAL A 13 5.54 2.90 14.72
N ALA A 14 6.27 3.05 15.84
CA ALA A 14 5.80 3.80 17.00
C ALA A 14 5.84 5.32 16.79
N SER A 15 6.82 5.86 16.06
CA SER A 15 6.82 7.29 15.70
C SER A 15 5.79 7.63 14.61
N LEU A 16 5.44 6.67 13.75
CA LEU A 16 4.33 6.78 12.81
C LEU A 16 2.97 6.52 13.48
N SER A 17 2.93 5.77 14.60
CA SER A 17 1.69 5.47 15.32
C SER A 17 1.17 6.65 16.13
N PHE A 18 1.99 7.64 16.48
CA PHE A 18 1.54 8.81 17.24
C PHE A 18 0.86 9.90 16.40
N THR A 19 0.88 9.80 15.07
CA THR A 19 0.15 10.72 14.19
C THR A 19 -1.02 10.08 13.45
N ALA A 20 -1.21 8.77 13.57
CA ALA A 20 -2.46 8.15 13.21
C ALA A 20 -3.51 8.40 14.32
N LYS A 21 -3.97 9.63 14.47
CA LYS A 21 -5.36 9.83 14.82
C LYS A 21 -6.12 8.99 13.80
N ALA A 22 -6.62 7.83 14.23
CA ALA A 22 -7.66 7.14 13.50
C ALA A 22 -8.69 8.22 13.16
N GLN A 23 -8.70 8.68 11.93
CA GLN A 23 -9.83 9.43 11.41
C GLN A 23 -10.98 8.43 11.59
N LYS A 24 -11.76 8.62 12.68
CA LYS A 24 -13.10 8.06 12.73
C LYS A 24 -13.65 8.40 11.36
N VAL A 25 -13.99 7.38 10.58
CA VAL A 25 -14.83 7.54 9.42
C VAL A 25 -16.10 8.13 10.00
N VAL A 26 -16.19 9.44 9.97
CA VAL A 26 -17.41 10.16 10.32
C VAL A 26 -18.35 9.74 9.22
N GLN A 27 -19.21 8.77 9.50
CA GLN A 27 -20.33 8.47 8.63
C GLN A 27 -21.00 9.81 8.36
N GLY A 28 -20.90 10.28 7.12
CA GLY A 28 -21.31 11.61 6.75
C GLY A 28 -22.78 11.83 7.16
N GLN A 29 -23.01 12.85 7.99
CA GLN A 29 -24.34 13.23 8.45
C GLN A 29 -25.18 13.87 7.35
N PHE A 30 -24.57 14.13 6.19
CA PHE A 30 -25.16 14.84 5.06
C PHE A 30 -25.12 13.96 3.82
N SER A 31 -26.13 14.05 2.96
CA SER A 31 -26.15 13.32 1.70
C SER A 31 -26.50 14.20 0.50
N VAL A 32 -25.94 13.85 -0.66
CA VAL A 32 -26.31 14.40 -1.95
C VAL A 32 -26.63 13.25 -2.90
N LYS A 33 -27.81 13.30 -3.53
CA LYS A 33 -28.27 12.26 -4.46
C LYS A 33 -28.81 12.86 -5.75
N GLY A 34 -28.94 12.04 -6.76
CA GLY A 34 -29.52 12.40 -8.05
C GLY A 34 -29.35 11.29 -9.08
N ILE A 35 -29.65 11.60 -10.31
CA ILE A 35 -29.47 10.72 -11.46
C ILE A 35 -28.82 11.48 -12.61
N LEU A 36 -27.74 10.95 -13.16
CA LEU A 36 -27.09 11.42 -14.36
C LEU A 36 -27.70 10.69 -15.56
N LEU A 37 -28.19 11.43 -16.54
CA LEU A 37 -28.83 10.90 -17.74
C LEU A 37 -28.08 11.37 -18.98
N ASP A 38 -27.95 10.51 -19.95
CA ASP A 38 -27.56 10.90 -21.31
C ASP A 38 -28.61 11.83 -21.91
N SER A 39 -28.17 12.93 -22.51
CA SER A 39 -29.06 13.97 -23.03
C SER A 39 -29.82 13.57 -24.30
N LEU A 40 -29.36 12.56 -25.06
CA LEU A 40 -29.96 12.08 -26.29
C LEU A 40 -30.91 10.90 -26.01
N SER A 41 -30.44 9.88 -25.30
CA SER A 41 -31.23 8.67 -25.00
C SER A 41 -32.18 8.86 -23.82
N ASN A 42 -31.89 9.82 -22.93
CA ASN A 42 -32.58 10.04 -21.66
C ASN A 42 -32.51 8.81 -20.71
N GLU A 43 -31.55 7.92 -20.96
CA GLU A 43 -31.21 6.77 -20.12
C GLU A 43 -30.16 7.15 -19.08
N GLY A 44 -30.04 6.36 -18.02
CA GLY A 44 -29.04 6.59 -16.98
C GLY A 44 -27.61 6.44 -17.52
N GLU A 45 -26.76 7.44 -17.28
CA GLU A 45 -25.36 7.39 -17.69
C GLU A 45 -24.55 6.60 -16.65
N PRO A 46 -24.15 5.37 -16.99
CA PRO A 46 -23.53 4.47 -16.02
C PRO A 46 -22.06 4.81 -15.75
N TYR A 47 -21.62 4.53 -14.53
CA TYR A 47 -20.20 4.55 -14.11
C TYR A 47 -19.46 5.87 -14.42
N SER A 48 -20.19 6.97 -14.52
CA SER A 48 -19.60 8.30 -14.69
C SER A 48 -18.88 8.70 -13.39
N THR A 49 -17.70 9.23 -13.51
CA THR A 49 -16.93 9.71 -12.37
C THR A 49 -17.58 10.95 -11.74
N ILE A 50 -17.75 10.92 -10.43
CA ILE A 50 -18.26 12.01 -9.62
C ILE A 50 -17.13 12.55 -8.74
N ARG A 51 -16.81 13.82 -8.90
CA ARG A 51 -15.87 14.54 -8.06
C ARG A 51 -16.59 15.63 -7.29
N ILE A 52 -16.56 15.57 -5.96
CA ILE A 52 -17.16 16.60 -5.10
C ILE A 52 -16.03 17.35 -4.38
N SER A 53 -16.01 18.66 -4.49
CA SER A 53 -15.06 19.54 -3.83
C SER A 53 -15.77 20.73 -3.15
N LEU A 54 -15.15 21.33 -2.14
CA LEU A 54 -15.67 22.56 -1.58
C LEU A 54 -15.49 23.70 -2.60
N LYS A 55 -16.48 24.59 -2.70
CA LYS A 55 -16.43 25.74 -3.61
C LYS A 55 -15.22 26.65 -3.39
N ASN A 56 -14.79 26.79 -2.13
CA ASN A 56 -13.63 27.60 -1.74
C ASN A 56 -12.27 26.88 -1.97
N ASN A 57 -12.29 25.57 -2.27
CA ASN A 57 -11.08 24.81 -2.61
C ASN A 57 -11.42 23.74 -3.68
N PRO A 58 -11.65 24.14 -4.92
CA PRO A 58 -12.08 23.24 -6.01
C PRO A 58 -10.98 22.26 -6.46
N ALA A 59 -9.72 22.56 -6.18
CA ALA A 59 -8.59 21.71 -6.54
C ALA A 59 -8.54 20.42 -5.71
N LYS A 60 -9.01 20.47 -4.44
CA LYS A 60 -8.95 19.33 -3.51
C LYS A 60 -10.32 18.66 -3.39
N PRO A 61 -10.53 17.45 -3.96
CA PRO A 61 -11.79 16.74 -3.79
C PRO A 61 -11.96 16.27 -2.34
N VAL A 62 -13.17 16.39 -1.83
CA VAL A 62 -13.59 15.87 -0.53
C VAL A 62 -14.26 14.51 -0.66
N LYS A 63 -14.73 14.18 -1.86
CA LYS A 63 -15.34 12.89 -2.18
C LYS A 63 -15.14 12.58 -3.66
N LEU A 64 -14.83 11.33 -3.94
CA LEU A 64 -14.82 10.74 -5.27
C LEU A 64 -15.75 9.55 -5.26
N ALA A 65 -16.55 9.40 -6.30
CA ALA A 65 -17.55 8.34 -6.44
C ALA A 65 -17.84 8.10 -7.92
N VAL A 66 -18.74 7.16 -8.21
CA VAL A 66 -19.25 6.90 -9.55
C VAL A 66 -20.75 6.72 -9.53
N THR A 67 -21.42 6.97 -10.67
CA THR A 67 -22.84 6.65 -10.84
C THR A 67 -23.02 5.12 -10.90
N GLY A 68 -24.18 4.64 -10.42
CA GLY A 68 -24.59 3.25 -10.59
C GLY A 68 -24.82 2.88 -12.06
N ALA A 69 -25.13 1.62 -12.34
CA ALA A 69 -25.46 1.14 -13.68
C ALA A 69 -26.69 1.84 -14.28
N ASP A 70 -27.55 2.39 -13.45
CA ASP A 70 -28.75 3.15 -13.80
C ASP A 70 -28.53 4.68 -13.80
N GLY A 71 -27.29 5.14 -13.67
CA GLY A 71 -26.92 6.56 -13.59
C GLY A 71 -27.20 7.22 -12.24
N ARG A 72 -27.73 6.50 -11.23
CA ARG A 72 -28.02 7.06 -9.91
C ARG A 72 -26.77 7.19 -9.06
N PHE A 73 -26.79 8.16 -8.14
CA PHE A 73 -25.78 8.31 -7.10
C PHE A 73 -26.41 8.79 -5.80
N ASP A 74 -25.82 8.37 -4.67
CA ASP A 74 -26.18 8.82 -3.30
C ASP A 74 -24.89 8.85 -2.47
N GLU A 75 -24.33 10.07 -2.32
CA GLU A 75 -23.04 10.25 -1.69
C GLU A 75 -23.12 10.96 -0.36
N ARG A 76 -22.34 10.50 0.62
CA ARG A 76 -22.31 11.04 1.97
C ARG A 76 -21.13 12.00 2.17
N LEU A 77 -21.40 13.14 2.82
CA LEU A 77 -20.45 14.18 3.13
C LEU A 77 -20.36 14.43 4.64
N ALA A 78 -19.18 14.80 5.10
CA ALA A 78 -18.87 14.89 6.53
C ALA A 78 -19.26 16.26 7.14
N VAL A 79 -19.18 17.33 6.37
CA VAL A 79 -19.35 18.71 6.87
C VAL A 79 -20.36 19.51 6.06
N PRO A 80 -21.07 20.48 6.64
CA PRO A 80 -21.90 21.41 5.89
C PRO A 80 -21.01 22.38 5.07
N GLY A 81 -21.54 22.87 3.96
CA GLY A 81 -20.81 23.81 3.09
C GLY A 81 -21.43 23.92 1.71
N THR A 82 -20.85 24.79 0.89
CA THR A 82 -21.17 24.89 -0.54
C THR A 82 -20.15 24.08 -1.31
N TYR A 83 -20.66 23.21 -2.17
CA TYR A 83 -19.91 22.22 -2.91
C TYR A 83 -20.09 22.39 -4.41
N LEU A 84 -19.05 21.99 -5.14
CA LEU A 84 -19.09 21.76 -6.57
C LEU A 84 -19.05 20.24 -6.81
N ILE A 85 -20.02 19.74 -7.55
CA ILE A 85 -20.06 18.37 -8.03
C ILE A 85 -19.79 18.34 -9.52
N HIS A 86 -18.79 17.57 -9.91
CA HIS A 86 -18.33 17.44 -11.29
C HIS A 86 -18.60 16.02 -11.75
N PHE A 87 -19.24 15.89 -12.91
CA PHE A 87 -19.48 14.62 -13.56
C PHE A 87 -18.64 14.56 -14.83
N THR A 88 -17.91 13.45 -14.99
CA THR A 88 -17.17 13.14 -16.21
C THR A 88 -17.50 11.75 -16.67
N SER A 89 -17.79 11.59 -17.95
CA SER A 89 -18.00 10.30 -18.59
C SER A 89 -17.26 10.29 -19.93
N VAL A 90 -16.90 9.10 -20.38
CA VAL A 90 -16.13 8.91 -21.62
C VAL A 90 -16.99 9.34 -22.82
N GLY A 91 -16.42 10.20 -23.68
CA GLY A 91 -17.13 10.71 -24.85
C GLY A 91 -18.19 11.76 -24.56
N LYS A 92 -18.32 12.22 -23.31
CA LYS A 92 -19.30 13.23 -22.90
C LYS A 92 -18.63 14.54 -22.47
N SER A 93 -19.32 15.65 -22.67
CA SER A 93 -18.90 16.95 -22.14
C SER A 93 -19.06 16.99 -20.63
N PRO A 94 -18.02 17.37 -19.86
CA PRO A 94 -18.10 17.39 -18.40
C PRO A 94 -19.25 18.33 -17.94
N VAL A 95 -19.96 17.91 -16.91
CA VAL A 95 -21.04 18.71 -16.30
C VAL A 95 -20.67 19.04 -14.86
N GLN A 96 -20.84 20.32 -14.49
CA GLN A 96 -20.63 20.80 -13.12
C GLN A 96 -21.90 21.40 -12.58
N LYS A 97 -22.20 21.10 -11.31
CA LYS A 97 -23.28 21.76 -10.56
C LYS A 97 -22.80 22.23 -9.18
N GLU A 98 -23.40 23.29 -8.71
CA GLU A 98 -23.21 23.82 -7.35
C GLU A 98 -24.38 23.42 -6.48
N PHE A 99 -24.11 23.01 -5.23
CA PHE A 99 -25.13 22.76 -4.22
C PHE A 99 -24.64 23.13 -2.83
N SER A 100 -25.58 23.41 -1.93
CA SER A 100 -25.27 23.75 -0.54
C SER A 100 -25.96 22.80 0.44
N ILE A 101 -25.20 22.38 1.43
CA ILE A 101 -25.62 21.55 2.54
C ILE A 101 -25.47 22.36 3.83
N SER A 102 -26.50 22.33 4.67
CA SER A 102 -26.49 22.99 5.98
C SER A 102 -27.09 22.06 7.05
N THR A 103 -26.94 22.45 8.31
CA THR A 103 -27.53 21.71 9.44
C THR A 103 -29.06 21.58 9.33
N ASN A 104 -29.71 22.54 8.67
CA ASN A 104 -31.16 22.54 8.43
C ASN A 104 -31.56 21.85 7.11
N ARG A 105 -30.60 21.61 6.22
CA ARG A 105 -30.81 20.92 4.93
C ARG A 105 -29.73 19.86 4.76
N LYS A 106 -29.94 18.73 5.45
CA LYS A 106 -28.96 17.65 5.52
C LYS A 106 -28.92 16.77 4.26
N ASN A 107 -30.02 16.66 3.53
CA ASN A 107 -30.15 15.85 2.32
C ASN A 107 -30.48 16.77 1.14
N VAL A 108 -29.68 16.68 0.08
CA VAL A 108 -29.88 17.44 -1.14
C VAL A 108 -30.13 16.47 -2.28
N ASP A 109 -31.25 16.65 -2.98
CA ASP A 109 -31.55 15.94 -4.21
C ASP A 109 -31.29 16.89 -5.38
N LEU A 110 -30.34 16.55 -6.25
CA LEU A 110 -29.99 17.31 -7.44
C LEU A 110 -30.92 16.99 -8.64
N GLY A 111 -31.80 16.02 -8.48
CA GLY A 111 -32.74 15.59 -9.49
C GLY A 111 -32.03 14.97 -10.71
N LYS A 112 -32.62 15.23 -11.87
CA LYS A 112 -32.05 14.80 -13.17
C LYS A 112 -30.97 15.76 -13.63
N ILE A 113 -29.83 15.22 -13.97
CA ILE A 113 -28.69 15.94 -14.52
C ILE A 113 -28.41 15.35 -15.90
N LEU A 114 -28.42 16.19 -16.93
CA LEU A 114 -28.16 15.76 -18.30
C LEU A 114 -26.68 15.97 -18.63
N ILE A 115 -26.07 14.95 -19.21
CA ILE A 115 -24.72 15.00 -19.74
C ILE A 115 -24.79 14.82 -21.27
N ALA A 116 -24.23 15.77 -22.01
CA ALA A 116 -24.25 15.77 -23.47
C ALA A 116 -22.99 15.14 -24.04
N GLU A 117 -23.06 14.66 -25.27
CA GLU A 117 -21.87 14.22 -25.99
C GLU A 117 -20.89 15.38 -26.20
N ALA A 118 -19.60 15.08 -26.17
CA ALA A 118 -18.57 16.06 -26.48
C ALA A 118 -18.64 16.41 -27.95
N THR A 119 -19.18 17.61 -28.29
CA THR A 119 -19.22 18.12 -29.66
C THR A 119 -17.88 18.72 -30.04
N GLU A 120 -16.92 17.91 -30.46
CA GLU A 120 -15.90 18.39 -31.39
C GLU A 120 -16.42 18.20 -32.82
N MET A 121 -16.68 19.31 -33.50
CA MET A 121 -17.02 19.30 -34.92
C MET A 121 -15.81 18.82 -35.73
N LEU A 122 -15.72 17.55 -36.04
CA LEU A 122 -14.86 16.99 -37.05
C LEU A 122 -15.65 16.97 -38.38
N LYS A 123 -15.14 17.67 -39.38
CA LYS A 123 -15.63 17.59 -40.76
C LYS A 123 -15.48 16.15 -41.28
N GLY A 124 -16.61 15.54 -41.61
CA GLY A 124 -16.70 14.38 -42.50
C GLY A 124 -16.10 13.10 -41.90
N VAL A 125 -16.89 12.33 -41.15
CA VAL A 125 -16.53 10.98 -40.78
C VAL A 125 -17.63 10.02 -41.26
N GLU A 126 -17.20 9.03 -42.04
CA GLU A 126 -17.90 7.79 -42.27
C GLU A 126 -18.31 7.16 -40.89
N VAL A 127 -19.59 6.86 -40.73
CA VAL A 127 -20.09 6.26 -39.46
C VAL A 127 -19.60 4.83 -39.38
N VAL A 128 -18.41 4.65 -38.87
CA VAL A 128 -17.97 3.36 -38.31
C VAL A 128 -18.51 3.31 -36.88
N ALA A 129 -19.38 2.37 -36.58
CA ALA A 129 -19.87 2.13 -35.22
C ALA A 129 -18.67 1.95 -34.28
N GLN A 130 -18.36 2.94 -33.46
CA GLN A 130 -17.28 2.81 -32.47
C GLN A 130 -17.69 1.79 -31.43
N LYS A 131 -16.85 0.79 -31.23
CA LYS A 131 -17.01 -0.14 -30.11
C LYS A 131 -17.00 0.65 -28.79
N PRO A 132 -17.88 0.34 -27.85
CA PRO A 132 -17.84 0.99 -26.54
C PRO A 132 -16.50 0.73 -25.88
N LEU A 133 -15.81 1.79 -25.44
CA LEU A 133 -14.52 1.68 -24.75
C LEU A 133 -14.65 1.07 -23.35
N VAL A 134 -15.82 1.16 -22.72
CA VAL A 134 -16.10 0.63 -21.40
C VAL A 134 -17.06 -0.54 -21.49
N LYS A 135 -16.74 -1.64 -20.84
CA LYS A 135 -17.63 -2.79 -20.64
C LYS A 135 -17.73 -3.06 -19.13
N ALA A 136 -18.94 -3.02 -18.60
CA ALA A 136 -19.22 -3.38 -17.21
C ALA A 136 -19.68 -4.83 -17.12
N GLU A 137 -19.12 -5.56 -16.16
CA GLU A 137 -19.53 -6.89 -15.72
C GLU A 137 -19.84 -6.83 -14.22
N ILE A 138 -20.40 -7.88 -13.65
CA ILE A 138 -20.84 -7.88 -12.24
C ILE A 138 -19.64 -7.68 -11.29
N ASP A 139 -18.50 -8.29 -11.60
CA ASP A 139 -17.30 -8.37 -10.77
C ASP A 139 -16.20 -7.40 -11.22
N LYS A 140 -16.32 -6.80 -12.43
CA LYS A 140 -15.29 -5.93 -12.98
C LYS A 140 -15.81 -4.93 -14.01
N VAL A 141 -15.04 -3.88 -14.19
CA VAL A 141 -15.19 -2.91 -15.29
C VAL A 141 -13.95 -3.00 -16.17
N THR A 142 -14.13 -3.15 -17.48
CA THR A 142 -13.07 -3.24 -18.47
C THR A 142 -13.04 -1.99 -19.32
N TYR A 143 -11.88 -1.35 -19.45
CA TYR A 143 -11.62 -0.25 -20.37
C TYR A 143 -10.73 -0.73 -21.52
N SER A 144 -11.19 -0.58 -22.78
CA SER A 144 -10.43 -0.96 -23.97
C SER A 144 -9.42 0.13 -24.32
N ILE A 145 -8.16 -0.10 -24.02
CA ILE A 145 -7.06 0.82 -24.38
C ILE A 145 -6.75 0.70 -25.87
N GLU A 146 -6.81 -0.50 -26.42
CA GLU A 146 -6.51 -0.78 -27.85
C GLU A 146 -7.44 0.00 -28.81
N ASP A 147 -8.70 0.15 -28.41
CA ASP A 147 -9.73 0.84 -29.20
C ASP A 147 -9.73 2.38 -28.97
N ASP A 148 -8.97 2.89 -27.97
CA ASP A 148 -8.87 4.33 -27.69
C ASP A 148 -7.75 4.98 -28.53
N PRO A 149 -8.07 5.98 -29.38
CA PRO A 149 -7.07 6.67 -30.21
C PRO A 149 -5.90 7.28 -29.43
N ASP A 150 -6.14 7.74 -28.20
CA ASP A 150 -5.13 8.38 -27.35
C ASP A 150 -4.08 7.39 -26.85
N SER A 151 -4.34 6.07 -26.91
CA SER A 151 -3.37 5.04 -26.56
C SER A 151 -2.08 5.09 -27.39
N LYS A 152 -2.13 5.69 -28.57
CA LYS A 152 -0.98 5.78 -29.48
C LYS A 152 0.11 6.74 -29.00
N THR A 153 -0.25 7.72 -28.21
CA THR A 153 0.64 8.82 -27.78
C THR A 153 0.84 8.91 -26.29
N ASN A 154 -0.07 8.34 -25.50
CA ASN A 154 -0.05 8.43 -24.03
C ASN A 154 0.68 7.26 -23.39
N THR A 155 1.09 7.47 -22.14
CA THR A 155 1.55 6.41 -21.25
C THR A 155 0.35 5.66 -20.64
N THR A 156 0.59 4.48 -20.10
CA THR A 156 -0.46 3.71 -19.39
C THR A 156 -0.98 4.48 -18.18
N LEU A 157 -0.13 5.23 -17.48
CA LEU A 157 -0.54 6.06 -16.35
C LEU A 157 -1.52 7.18 -16.77
N GLU A 158 -1.28 7.82 -17.92
CA GLU A 158 -2.18 8.84 -18.45
C GLU A 158 -3.52 8.25 -18.88
N MET A 159 -3.51 7.04 -19.46
CA MET A 159 -4.74 6.34 -19.82
C MET A 159 -5.55 5.90 -18.60
N LEU A 160 -4.92 5.64 -17.45
CA LEU A 160 -5.64 5.33 -16.22
C LEU A 160 -6.61 6.44 -15.80
N ARG A 161 -6.35 7.68 -16.17
CA ARG A 161 -7.24 8.82 -15.87
C ARG A 161 -8.61 8.70 -16.56
N LYS A 162 -8.70 7.86 -17.60
CA LYS A 162 -9.93 7.57 -18.34
C LYS A 162 -10.64 6.30 -17.86
N VAL A 163 -9.95 5.47 -17.09
CA VAL A 163 -10.49 4.19 -16.62
C VAL A 163 -11.50 4.44 -15.50
N PRO A 164 -12.74 3.97 -15.62
CA PRO A 164 -13.72 4.07 -14.54
C PRO A 164 -13.20 3.42 -13.25
N LEU A 165 -13.62 3.94 -12.08
CA LEU A 165 -13.20 3.50 -10.75
C LEU A 165 -11.71 3.69 -10.44
N VAL A 166 -10.93 4.27 -11.35
CA VAL A 166 -9.53 4.66 -11.12
C VAL A 166 -9.42 6.17 -11.07
N THR A 167 -8.67 6.68 -10.12
CA THR A 167 -8.32 8.10 -10.05
C THR A 167 -6.82 8.24 -9.94
N VAL A 168 -6.26 9.18 -10.69
CA VAL A 168 -4.87 9.58 -10.62
C VAL A 168 -4.83 11.06 -10.28
N ASP A 169 -4.32 11.40 -9.12
CA ASP A 169 -4.28 12.81 -8.65
C ASP A 169 -3.17 13.62 -9.32
N GLY A 170 -3.03 14.88 -8.90
CA GLY A 170 -1.99 15.79 -9.43
C GLY A 170 -0.56 15.42 -9.02
N GLU A 171 -0.39 14.53 -8.05
CA GLU A 171 0.90 13.96 -7.62
C GLU A 171 1.13 12.56 -8.22
N ASP A 172 0.30 12.16 -9.21
CA ASP A 172 0.31 10.84 -9.87
C ASP A 172 0.03 9.66 -8.93
N LYS A 173 -0.60 9.90 -7.79
CA LYS A 173 -1.05 8.82 -6.90
C LYS A 173 -2.31 8.17 -7.45
N ILE A 174 -2.24 6.85 -7.57
CA ILE A 174 -3.32 6.03 -8.11
C ILE A 174 -4.22 5.57 -6.95
N GLN A 175 -5.53 5.68 -7.14
CA GLN A 175 -6.53 5.06 -6.29
C GLN A 175 -7.47 4.21 -7.14
N VAL A 176 -7.81 3.04 -6.64
CA VAL A 176 -8.76 2.12 -7.25
C VAL A 176 -9.95 1.97 -6.31
N ASN A 177 -11.15 2.19 -6.83
CA ASN A 177 -12.38 2.18 -6.04
C ASN A 177 -12.31 3.10 -4.79
N GLY A 178 -11.66 4.27 -4.95
CA GLY A 178 -11.50 5.26 -3.88
C GLY A 178 -10.43 4.91 -2.82
N SER A 179 -9.64 3.87 -3.04
CA SER A 179 -8.61 3.42 -2.10
C SER A 179 -7.23 3.34 -2.75
N SER A 180 -6.21 3.72 -2.00
CA SER A 180 -4.81 3.51 -2.38
C SER A 180 -4.31 2.08 -2.09
N LYS A 181 -5.12 1.26 -1.42
CA LYS A 181 -4.81 -0.14 -1.15
C LYS A 181 -5.43 -1.01 -2.25
N PHE A 182 -4.68 -1.27 -3.29
CA PHE A 182 -5.07 -2.15 -4.39
C PHE A 182 -3.88 -3.03 -4.79
N LYS A 183 -4.17 -4.12 -5.50
CA LYS A 183 -3.13 -4.95 -6.14
C LYS A 183 -3.15 -4.76 -7.64
N VAL A 184 -1.99 -4.91 -8.27
CA VAL A 184 -1.88 -4.89 -9.72
C VAL A 184 -1.63 -6.30 -10.22
N HIS A 185 -2.43 -6.71 -11.18
CA HIS A 185 -2.25 -7.94 -11.94
C HIS A 185 -1.87 -7.62 -13.36
N VAL A 186 -1.11 -8.50 -13.98
CA VAL A 186 -0.83 -8.47 -15.42
C VAL A 186 -1.29 -9.79 -16.02
N ASN A 187 -2.18 -9.69 -17.01
CA ASN A 187 -2.79 -10.85 -17.66
C ASN A 187 -3.42 -11.85 -16.64
N GLY A 188 -4.06 -11.31 -15.62
CA GLY A 188 -4.71 -12.09 -14.55
C GLY A 188 -3.79 -12.60 -13.45
N LYS A 189 -2.50 -12.30 -13.49
CA LYS A 189 -1.50 -12.77 -12.51
C LYS A 189 -1.04 -11.66 -11.60
N PRO A 190 -0.89 -11.92 -10.30
CA PRO A 190 -0.36 -10.91 -9.37
C PRO A 190 1.01 -10.42 -9.83
N ASN A 191 1.17 -9.12 -9.88
CA ASN A 191 2.47 -8.48 -10.12
C ASN A 191 2.82 -7.61 -8.91
N ASN A 192 3.68 -8.14 -8.06
CA ASN A 192 4.03 -7.48 -6.80
C ASN A 192 4.81 -6.17 -7.03
N MET A 193 5.62 -6.11 -8.05
CA MET A 193 6.38 -4.91 -8.38
C MET A 193 5.46 -3.76 -8.81
N MET A 194 4.51 -4.03 -9.70
CA MET A 194 3.50 -3.04 -10.08
C MET A 194 2.59 -2.69 -8.90
N SER A 195 2.30 -3.64 -8.01
CA SER A 195 1.51 -3.38 -6.80
C SER A 195 2.23 -2.46 -5.82
N ASN A 196 3.55 -2.57 -5.72
CA ASN A 196 4.37 -1.76 -4.80
C ASN A 196 4.76 -0.39 -5.36
N ASN A 197 4.93 -0.28 -6.68
CA ASN A 197 5.33 0.95 -7.37
C ASN A 197 4.49 1.20 -8.63
N PRO A 198 3.16 1.27 -8.54
CA PRO A 198 2.30 1.31 -9.71
C PRO A 198 2.53 2.56 -10.58
N THR A 199 2.74 3.70 -9.96
CA THR A 199 2.92 4.98 -10.66
C THR A 199 4.13 4.96 -11.59
N GLU A 200 5.30 4.56 -11.09
CA GLU A 200 6.54 4.61 -11.87
C GLU A 200 6.53 3.60 -13.02
N VAL A 201 6.02 2.40 -12.76
CA VAL A 201 5.94 1.37 -13.77
C VAL A 201 4.95 1.76 -14.86
N LEU A 202 3.75 2.22 -14.51
CA LEU A 202 2.71 2.58 -15.47
C LEU A 202 3.03 3.86 -16.23
N ARG A 203 3.82 4.77 -15.66
CA ARG A 203 4.37 5.93 -16.36
C ARG A 203 5.39 5.52 -17.44
N SER A 204 6.16 4.46 -17.20
CA SER A 204 7.15 3.97 -18.15
C SER A 204 6.56 3.06 -19.24
N MET A 205 5.32 2.58 -19.05
CA MET A 205 4.65 1.70 -20.02
C MET A 205 3.90 2.50 -21.09
N PRO A 206 4.23 2.32 -22.38
CA PRO A 206 3.45 2.89 -23.46
C PRO A 206 2.02 2.30 -23.50
N ALA A 207 1.02 3.12 -23.62
CA ALA A 207 -0.37 2.66 -23.61
C ALA A 207 -0.71 1.73 -24.79
N ASN A 208 -0.05 1.92 -25.94
CA ASN A 208 -0.23 1.05 -27.11
C ASN A 208 0.29 -0.40 -26.89
N SER A 209 0.93 -0.69 -25.75
CA SER A 209 1.28 -2.05 -25.34
C SER A 209 0.15 -2.76 -24.57
N ILE A 210 -0.91 -2.02 -24.24
CA ILE A 210 -2.01 -2.51 -23.42
C ILE A 210 -3.23 -2.74 -24.31
N LYS A 211 -3.85 -3.90 -24.14
CA LYS A 211 -5.12 -4.22 -24.81
C LYS A 211 -6.29 -3.61 -24.05
N SER A 212 -6.34 -3.85 -22.73
CA SER A 212 -7.39 -3.34 -21.87
C SER A 212 -6.92 -3.27 -20.42
N ILE A 213 -7.61 -2.46 -19.64
CA ILE A 213 -7.44 -2.39 -18.19
C ILE A 213 -8.76 -2.82 -17.55
N GLU A 214 -8.69 -3.79 -16.65
CA GLU A 214 -9.84 -4.30 -15.89
C GLU A 214 -9.71 -3.85 -14.44
N VAL A 215 -10.78 -3.27 -13.90
CA VAL A 215 -10.90 -2.94 -12.48
C VAL A 215 -11.82 -3.99 -11.84
N ILE A 216 -11.23 -4.89 -11.06
CA ILE A 216 -11.96 -5.96 -10.37
C ILE A 216 -12.34 -5.42 -8.99
N THR A 217 -13.63 -5.22 -8.75
CA THR A 217 -14.17 -4.61 -7.53
C THR A 217 -14.53 -5.63 -6.47
N GLU A 218 -14.84 -6.85 -6.87
CA GLU A 218 -15.15 -7.97 -5.99
C GLU A 218 -14.21 -9.15 -6.28
N PRO A 219 -12.95 -9.06 -5.79
CA PRO A 219 -12.03 -10.18 -5.95
C PRO A 219 -12.53 -11.35 -5.12
N GLY A 220 -12.90 -12.46 -5.79
CA GLY A 220 -13.32 -13.70 -5.15
C GLY A 220 -12.18 -14.36 -4.36
N ALA A 221 -12.45 -15.50 -3.73
CA ALA A 221 -11.51 -16.27 -2.88
C ALA A 221 -10.20 -16.69 -3.60
N LYS A 222 -10.19 -16.67 -4.93
CA LYS A 222 -9.03 -16.88 -5.78
C LYS A 222 -7.94 -15.82 -5.58
N TYR A 223 -8.35 -14.59 -5.30
CA TYR A 223 -7.43 -13.50 -5.11
C TYR A 223 -7.08 -13.40 -3.62
N ASP A 224 -5.80 -13.37 -3.31
CA ASP A 224 -5.31 -13.11 -1.94
C ASP A 224 -5.57 -11.62 -1.62
N ALA A 225 -6.85 -11.32 -1.40
CA ALA A 225 -7.39 -9.96 -1.37
C ALA A 225 -7.56 -9.43 0.06
N GLU A 226 -6.82 -9.94 1.03
CA GLU A 226 -6.89 -9.44 2.40
C GLU A 226 -6.60 -7.94 2.45
N GLY A 227 -7.64 -7.16 2.74
CA GLY A 227 -7.53 -5.73 3.01
C GLY A 227 -7.32 -4.82 1.80
N VAL A 228 -7.57 -5.27 0.56
CA VAL A 228 -7.52 -4.43 -0.64
C VAL A 228 -8.92 -4.07 -1.15
N ALA A 229 -9.04 -2.86 -1.69
CA ALA A 229 -10.31 -2.33 -2.22
C ALA A 229 -10.60 -2.79 -3.67
N GLY A 230 -9.67 -3.49 -4.30
CA GLY A 230 -9.82 -3.97 -5.66
C GLY A 230 -8.49 -4.40 -6.30
N ILE A 231 -8.59 -4.90 -7.51
CA ILE A 231 -7.45 -5.30 -8.33
C ILE A 231 -7.48 -4.55 -9.65
N LEU A 232 -6.36 -3.94 -10.00
CA LEU A 232 -6.13 -3.35 -11.31
C LEU A 232 -5.45 -4.40 -12.19
N ASN A 233 -6.19 -5.02 -13.11
CA ASN A 233 -5.66 -6.05 -14.00
C ASN A 233 -5.36 -5.44 -15.38
N ILE A 234 -4.09 -5.45 -15.76
CA ILE A 234 -3.59 -4.90 -17.02
C ILE A 234 -3.47 -6.04 -18.01
N ILE A 235 -4.26 -6.00 -19.08
CA ILE A 235 -4.18 -6.97 -20.17
C ILE A 235 -3.30 -6.39 -21.25
N THR A 236 -2.16 -7.01 -21.48
CA THR A 236 -1.22 -6.62 -22.53
C THR A 236 -1.64 -7.14 -23.90
N ILE A 237 -1.24 -6.45 -24.97
CA ILE A 237 -1.36 -6.96 -26.33
C ILE A 237 -0.37 -8.10 -26.45
N GLY A 238 -0.86 -9.30 -26.61
CA GLY A 238 -0.24 -10.60 -26.58
C GLY A 238 1.26 -10.75 -26.88
N ALA A 239 1.79 -11.95 -26.84
CA ALA A 239 3.20 -12.36 -26.97
C ALA A 239 3.89 -11.91 -28.28
N GLY A 240 3.92 -10.62 -28.56
CA GLY A 240 4.51 -10.03 -29.76
C GLY A 240 5.35 -8.79 -29.50
N MET A 241 5.36 -8.28 -28.27
CA MET A 241 6.26 -7.16 -27.93
C MET A 241 7.60 -7.71 -27.46
N GLU A 242 8.54 -7.81 -28.37
CA GLU A 242 9.95 -7.98 -28.02
C GLU A 242 10.55 -6.63 -27.70
N GLY A 243 11.32 -6.54 -26.62
CA GLY A 243 11.97 -5.30 -26.25
C GLY A 243 12.52 -5.30 -24.86
N TYR A 244 13.12 -4.19 -24.50
CA TYR A 244 13.62 -3.94 -23.16
C TYR A 244 13.31 -2.51 -22.73
N THR A 245 13.16 -2.34 -21.43
CA THR A 245 13.08 -1.02 -20.80
C THR A 245 14.04 -0.98 -19.64
N VAL A 246 14.80 0.11 -19.52
CA VAL A 246 15.70 0.36 -18.39
C VAL A 246 15.40 1.76 -17.86
N THR A 247 15.23 1.85 -16.55
CA THR A 247 15.05 3.12 -15.83
C THR A 247 16.08 3.21 -14.72
N LEU A 248 16.80 4.33 -14.64
CA LEU A 248 17.70 4.64 -13.56
C LEU A 248 17.20 5.90 -12.86
N ASN A 249 17.21 5.87 -11.54
CA ASN A 249 16.83 7.00 -10.71
C ASN A 249 17.81 7.20 -9.57
N GLY A 250 17.96 8.43 -9.12
CA GLY A 250 18.82 8.75 -7.99
C GLY A 250 18.68 10.19 -7.55
N GLY A 251 19.05 10.44 -6.32
CA GLY A 251 19.01 11.78 -5.76
C GLY A 251 19.84 11.85 -4.47
N ALA A 252 20.24 13.05 -4.15
CA ALA A 252 21.00 13.35 -2.94
C ALA A 252 20.51 14.64 -2.29
N SER A 253 20.48 14.65 -0.97
CA SER A 253 20.25 15.82 -0.15
C SER A 253 21.21 15.82 1.04
N ASN A 254 21.13 16.81 1.89
CA ASN A 254 21.96 16.88 3.11
C ASN A 254 21.68 15.73 4.12
N THR A 255 20.51 15.09 4.02
CA THR A 255 20.09 14.04 4.96
C THR A 255 19.74 12.70 4.28
N ARG A 256 19.82 12.61 2.95
CA ARG A 256 19.41 11.40 2.24
C ARG A 256 20.18 11.27 0.92
N VAL A 257 20.58 10.03 0.64
CA VAL A 257 21.07 9.62 -0.68
C VAL A 257 20.28 8.38 -1.10
N TYR A 258 19.81 8.38 -2.33
CA TYR A 258 19.13 7.21 -2.87
C TYR A 258 19.50 7.00 -4.33
N GLY A 259 19.46 5.77 -4.76
CA GLY A 259 19.61 5.39 -6.14
C GLY A 259 18.94 4.05 -6.42
N GLY A 260 18.54 3.86 -7.65
CA GLY A 260 17.90 2.62 -8.05
C GLY A 260 17.92 2.41 -9.55
N GLY A 261 17.62 1.18 -9.93
CA GLY A 261 17.48 0.78 -11.32
C GLY A 261 16.33 -0.21 -11.47
N TYR A 262 15.65 -0.10 -12.56
CA TYR A 262 14.61 -1.00 -13.02
C TYR A 262 14.94 -1.43 -14.43
N GLY A 263 14.74 -2.70 -14.74
CA GLY A 263 14.89 -3.22 -16.08
C GLY A 263 13.89 -4.33 -16.35
N THR A 264 13.33 -4.35 -17.55
CA THR A 264 12.53 -5.44 -18.05
C THR A 264 12.99 -5.81 -19.44
N VAL A 265 12.98 -7.12 -19.74
CA VAL A 265 13.28 -7.67 -21.06
C VAL A 265 12.19 -8.68 -21.39
N GLN A 266 11.62 -8.56 -22.57
CA GLN A 266 10.73 -9.54 -23.14
C GLN A 266 11.26 -10.01 -24.50
N SER A 267 11.46 -11.30 -24.65
CA SER A 267 11.89 -11.94 -25.89
C SER A 267 11.13 -13.23 -26.09
N GLY A 268 10.28 -13.27 -27.13
CA GLY A 268 9.42 -14.40 -27.41
C GLY A 268 8.55 -14.80 -26.21
N LYS A 269 8.73 -16.00 -25.72
CA LYS A 269 7.99 -16.61 -24.61
C LYS A 269 8.52 -16.26 -23.22
N PHE A 270 9.60 -15.47 -23.15
CA PHE A 270 10.32 -15.21 -21.92
C PHE A 270 10.25 -13.74 -21.55
N THR A 271 9.84 -13.46 -20.32
CA THR A 271 9.87 -12.11 -19.74
C THR A 271 10.65 -12.16 -18.45
N VAL A 272 11.58 -11.22 -18.26
CA VAL A 272 12.28 -11.00 -17.00
C VAL A 272 12.24 -9.53 -16.65
N THR A 273 11.96 -9.26 -15.39
CA THR A 273 11.94 -7.92 -14.81
C THR A 273 12.76 -7.93 -13.53
N GLY A 274 13.61 -6.94 -13.38
CA GLY A 274 14.36 -6.77 -12.14
C GLY A 274 14.33 -5.32 -11.69
N ASN A 275 14.33 -5.12 -10.39
CA ASN A 275 14.58 -3.81 -9.81
C ASN A 275 15.53 -3.92 -8.62
N TYR A 276 16.22 -2.82 -8.35
CA TYR A 276 17.00 -2.64 -7.14
C TYR A 276 16.98 -1.19 -6.73
N SER A 277 16.83 -0.93 -5.45
CA SER A 277 16.90 0.40 -4.87
C SER A 277 17.72 0.40 -3.58
N TYR A 278 18.52 1.42 -3.42
CA TYR A 278 19.29 1.71 -2.23
C TYR A 278 18.89 3.08 -1.69
N ASN A 279 18.63 3.17 -0.40
CA ASN A 279 18.33 4.41 0.31
C ASN A 279 19.22 4.49 1.54
N TYR A 280 20.02 5.55 1.61
CA TYR A 280 20.75 5.93 2.81
C TYR A 280 20.08 7.15 3.43
N GLN A 281 19.71 7.03 4.68
CA GLN A 281 19.23 8.12 5.50
C GLN A 281 20.36 8.57 6.41
N GLY A 282 20.88 9.77 6.17
CA GLY A 282 21.88 10.41 7.01
C GLY A 282 21.29 10.85 8.34
N SER A 283 22.15 11.47 9.14
CA SER A 283 21.80 11.85 10.50
C SER A 283 20.60 12.79 10.60
N GLN A 284 19.51 12.29 11.15
CA GLN A 284 18.36 13.10 11.54
C GLN A 284 18.39 13.34 13.05
N LYS A 285 18.20 14.60 13.44
CA LYS A 285 18.19 15.04 14.84
C LYS A 285 16.75 15.22 15.31
N GLY A 286 16.44 14.70 16.47
CA GLY A 286 15.17 14.90 17.17
C GLY A 286 15.40 15.52 18.55
N PHE A 287 14.41 16.26 19.02
CA PHE A 287 14.36 16.86 20.35
C PHE A 287 13.04 16.49 21.01
N GLU A 288 13.10 16.17 22.27
CA GLU A 288 11.93 15.93 23.11
C GLU A 288 12.17 16.58 24.45
N ASP A 289 11.33 17.55 24.78
CA ASP A 289 11.32 18.18 26.09
C ASP A 289 9.99 17.84 26.76
N SER A 290 10.04 17.29 27.97
CA SER A 290 8.86 16.94 28.74
C SER A 290 8.92 17.60 30.11
N TYR A 291 7.77 18.10 30.53
CA TYR A 291 7.54 18.70 31.84
C TYR A 291 6.34 18.04 32.47
N ARG A 292 6.47 17.63 33.72
CA ARG A 292 5.40 17.07 34.53
C ARG A 292 5.34 17.75 35.88
N GLU A 293 4.19 18.25 36.27
CA GLU A 293 3.92 18.76 37.60
C GLU A 293 3.07 17.77 38.39
N ASP A 294 3.46 17.46 39.62
CA ASP A 294 2.66 16.70 40.58
C ASP A 294 1.92 17.67 41.49
N PHE A 295 0.60 17.73 41.39
CA PHE A 295 -0.25 18.62 42.21
C PHE A 295 -0.43 18.13 43.62
N THR A 296 -0.06 16.89 43.93
CA THR A 296 -0.24 16.26 45.25
C THR A 296 1.04 16.26 46.07
N SER A 297 2.21 16.37 45.45
CA SER A 297 3.51 16.34 46.12
C SER A 297 4.16 17.69 46.17
N GLN A 298 4.75 18.03 47.30
CA GLN A 298 5.57 19.24 47.49
C GLN A 298 7.07 18.92 47.30
N GLU A 299 7.48 17.65 47.60
CA GLU A 299 8.86 17.23 47.46
C GLU A 299 9.21 16.80 46.01
N ASN A 300 8.34 16.04 45.37
CA ASN A 300 8.53 15.58 43.98
C ASN A 300 7.62 16.38 43.05
N LYS A 301 7.84 17.67 43.00
CA LYS A 301 6.88 18.63 42.40
C LYS A 301 6.99 18.70 40.90
N PHE A 302 8.19 18.90 40.37
CA PHE A 302 8.43 19.15 38.96
C PHE A 302 9.46 18.17 38.40
N LEU A 303 9.05 17.40 37.39
CA LEU A 303 9.93 16.52 36.62
C LEU A 303 10.15 17.11 35.23
N GLU A 304 11.39 17.40 34.93
CA GLU A 304 11.83 17.87 33.62
C GLU A 304 12.70 16.81 32.95
N SER A 305 12.48 16.54 31.67
CA SER A 305 13.30 15.64 30.91
C SER A 305 13.57 16.22 29.53
N HIS A 306 14.85 16.33 29.19
CA HIS A 306 15.34 16.79 27.90
C HIS A 306 16.02 15.67 27.19
N ARG A 307 15.55 15.31 25.98
CA ARG A 307 16.14 14.26 25.16
C ARG A 307 16.55 14.78 23.79
N ARG A 308 17.72 14.37 23.36
CA ARG A 308 18.21 14.59 22.00
C ARG A 308 18.46 13.24 21.36
N SER A 309 18.02 13.08 20.12
CA SER A 309 18.24 11.86 19.36
C SER A 309 18.90 12.14 18.03
N LYS A 310 19.62 11.13 17.57
CA LYS A 310 20.28 11.12 16.27
C LYS A 310 20.03 9.76 15.63
N SER A 311 19.28 9.74 14.52
CA SER A 311 18.95 8.51 13.80
C SER A 311 19.57 8.54 12.40
N TYR A 312 20.13 7.41 11.98
CA TYR A 312 20.66 7.20 10.64
C TYR A 312 20.63 5.73 10.27
N GLY A 313 20.66 5.44 8.97
CA GLY A 313 20.59 4.06 8.53
C GLY A 313 20.53 3.92 7.01
N ASN A 314 20.31 2.70 6.57
CA ASN A 314 20.12 2.39 5.16
C ASN A 314 19.00 1.37 5.00
N PHE A 315 18.42 1.39 3.81
CA PHE A 315 17.41 0.45 3.37
C PHE A 315 17.69 0.08 1.92
N GLN A 316 17.59 -1.22 1.63
CA GLN A 316 17.77 -1.77 0.30
C GLN A 316 16.58 -2.66 -0.01
N PHE A 317 16.14 -2.59 -1.25
CA PHE A 317 15.11 -3.44 -1.80
C PHE A 317 15.50 -3.88 -3.19
N GLY A 318 15.28 -5.14 -3.52
CA GLY A 318 15.45 -5.69 -4.84
C GLY A 318 14.36 -6.72 -5.14
N SER A 319 13.95 -6.81 -6.41
CA SER A 319 13.12 -7.91 -6.88
C SER A 319 13.60 -8.39 -8.24
N LEU A 320 13.35 -9.67 -8.48
CA LEU A 320 13.53 -10.33 -9.77
C LEU A 320 12.28 -11.15 -10.04
N GLU A 321 11.63 -10.88 -11.16
CA GLU A 321 10.45 -11.59 -11.61
C GLU A 321 10.68 -12.14 -13.00
N GLY A 322 10.12 -13.31 -13.28
CA GLY A 322 10.20 -13.88 -14.61
C GLY A 322 9.00 -14.76 -14.93
N SER A 323 8.72 -14.87 -16.21
CA SER A 323 7.71 -15.80 -16.71
C SER A 323 8.19 -16.46 -18.01
N TYR A 324 7.79 -17.70 -18.19
CA TYR A 324 8.07 -18.48 -19.37
C TYR A 324 6.80 -19.18 -19.86
N GLU A 325 6.35 -18.81 -21.04
CA GLU A 325 5.23 -19.46 -21.71
C GLU A 325 5.71 -20.73 -22.42
N ILE A 326 5.57 -21.90 -21.77
CA ILE A 326 5.94 -23.20 -22.37
C ILE A 326 5.20 -23.39 -23.70
N ASP A 327 3.88 -23.14 -23.61
CA ASP A 327 2.97 -23.13 -24.76
C ASP A 327 1.75 -22.25 -24.43
N THR A 328 0.75 -22.24 -25.31
CA THR A 328 -0.47 -21.40 -25.14
C THR A 328 -1.31 -21.78 -23.92
N LEU A 329 -1.11 -22.96 -23.34
CA LEU A 329 -1.87 -23.47 -22.20
C LEU A 329 -1.05 -23.51 -20.91
N ASN A 330 0.28 -23.49 -21.01
CA ASN A 330 1.17 -23.73 -19.89
C ASN A 330 2.11 -22.54 -19.66
N LEU A 331 2.09 -22.03 -18.44
CA LEU A 331 2.93 -20.92 -18.01
C LEU A 331 3.63 -21.26 -16.69
N ILE A 332 4.90 -20.95 -16.62
CA ILE A 332 5.66 -20.89 -15.38
C ILE A 332 5.99 -19.43 -15.08
N SER A 333 5.79 -18.99 -13.84
CA SER A 333 6.26 -17.71 -13.35
C SER A 333 7.01 -17.88 -12.04
N PHE A 334 7.99 -17.01 -11.81
CA PHE A 334 8.71 -16.96 -10.56
C PHE A 334 8.91 -15.50 -10.15
N SER A 335 9.00 -15.26 -8.85
CA SER A 335 9.46 -13.99 -8.30
C SER A 335 10.38 -14.24 -7.11
N MET A 336 11.35 -13.37 -6.94
CA MET A 336 12.19 -13.24 -5.75
C MET A 336 12.21 -11.80 -5.30
N ASN A 337 12.15 -11.60 -4.00
CA ASN A 337 12.31 -10.28 -3.39
C ASN A 337 13.35 -10.36 -2.27
N LEU A 338 14.13 -9.32 -2.19
CA LEU A 338 15.12 -9.08 -1.15
C LEU A 338 14.86 -7.70 -0.55
N MET A 339 14.75 -7.65 0.76
CA MET A 339 14.66 -6.41 1.51
C MET A 339 15.64 -6.48 2.67
N THR A 340 16.41 -5.43 2.90
CA THR A 340 17.26 -5.33 4.09
C THR A 340 17.47 -3.88 4.48
N GLY A 341 17.57 -3.64 5.77
CA GLY A 341 17.84 -2.32 6.30
C GLY A 341 18.54 -2.38 7.64
N ASN A 342 19.33 -1.37 7.95
CA ASN A 342 19.99 -1.19 9.24
C ASN A 342 19.79 0.25 9.70
N PHE A 343 19.40 0.42 10.95
CA PHE A 343 19.19 1.73 11.55
C PHE A 343 19.87 1.81 12.91
N THR A 344 20.45 2.96 13.17
CA THR A 344 21.03 3.31 14.47
C THR A 344 20.31 4.53 15.03
N ASN A 345 19.92 4.45 16.29
CA ASN A 345 19.36 5.57 17.02
C ASN A 345 20.15 5.81 18.30
N LYS A 346 20.82 6.97 18.35
CA LYS A 346 21.55 7.41 19.54
C LYS A 346 20.71 8.44 20.29
N ARG A 347 20.64 8.32 21.60
CA ARG A 347 19.89 9.22 22.48
C ARG A 347 20.76 9.70 23.62
N ILE A 348 20.62 10.96 23.94
CA ILE A 348 21.19 11.59 25.13
C ILE A 348 20.02 12.24 25.85
N GLY A 349 19.84 11.90 27.11
CA GLY A 349 18.75 12.44 27.94
C GLY A 349 19.26 12.94 29.28
N ASN A 350 18.63 13.98 29.80
CA ASN A 350 18.81 14.46 31.17
C ASN A 350 17.44 14.54 31.82
N THR A 351 17.33 14.02 33.04
CA THR A 351 16.10 14.03 33.83
C THR A 351 16.38 14.65 35.18
N HIS A 352 15.56 15.59 35.58
CA HIS A 352 15.69 16.31 36.85
C HIS A 352 14.32 16.40 37.55
N MET A 353 14.32 16.07 38.84
CA MET A 353 13.19 16.27 39.72
C MET A 353 13.52 17.41 40.69
N THR A 354 12.63 18.36 40.79
CA THR A 354 12.75 19.46 41.77
C THR A 354 11.53 19.52 42.68
N ASN A 355 11.74 20.03 43.89
CA ASN A 355 10.67 20.29 44.84
C ASN A 355 9.95 21.61 44.49
N TYR A 356 8.91 21.98 45.27
CA TYR A 356 8.15 23.20 45.11
C TYR A 356 9.01 24.46 45.19
N ALA A 357 10.08 24.43 45.99
CA ALA A 357 11.01 25.56 46.14
C ALA A 357 12.06 25.63 45.01
N GLY A 358 12.01 24.70 44.06
CA GLY A 358 12.97 24.61 42.94
C GLY A 358 14.30 23.93 43.28
N ASN A 359 14.44 23.36 44.51
CA ASN A 359 15.65 22.59 44.85
C ASN A 359 15.67 21.24 44.20
N PRO A 360 16.84 20.76 43.68
CA PRO A 360 16.97 19.45 43.10
C PRO A 360 16.71 18.33 44.13
N VAL A 361 15.86 17.40 43.76
CA VAL A 361 15.53 16.22 44.57
C VAL A 361 16.33 15.04 44.07
N TYR A 362 16.21 14.72 42.78
CA TYR A 362 17.04 13.72 42.12
C TYR A 362 17.25 14.04 40.66
N GLY A 363 18.24 13.45 40.05
CA GLY A 363 18.49 13.60 38.62
C GLY A 363 19.44 12.55 38.09
N TYR A 364 19.43 12.39 36.77
CA TYR A 364 20.37 11.52 36.08
C TYR A 364 20.48 11.87 34.60
N GLY A 365 21.64 11.60 34.03
CA GLY A 365 21.86 11.55 32.59
C GLY A 365 21.61 10.13 32.06
N SER A 366 21.28 10.00 30.80
CA SER A 366 21.17 8.74 30.11
C SER A 366 21.73 8.79 28.71
N LEU A 367 22.50 7.77 28.35
CA LEU A 367 23.07 7.54 27.02
C LEU A 367 22.46 6.25 26.46
N GLY A 368 21.71 6.36 25.37
CA GLY A 368 21.13 5.20 24.68
C GLY A 368 21.73 5.04 23.29
N ASN A 369 22.12 3.83 22.94
CA ASN A 369 22.42 3.44 21.58
C ASN A 369 21.55 2.23 21.25
N ASN A 370 20.76 2.38 20.20
CA ASN A 370 19.91 1.31 19.68
C ASN A 370 20.25 1.10 18.22
N GLU A 371 20.72 -0.08 17.96
CA GLU A 371 21.07 -0.52 16.65
C GLU A 371 20.10 -1.61 16.24
N SER A 372 19.55 -1.57 15.06
CA SER A 372 18.53 -2.49 14.58
C SER A 372 18.74 -2.85 13.14
N GLY A 373 18.64 -4.10 12.75
CA GLY A 373 18.81 -4.70 11.47
C GLY A 373 17.64 -5.61 11.02
N PHE A 374 16.90 -5.47 9.89
CA PHE A 374 15.82 -6.32 9.36
C PHE A 374 16.08 -6.80 7.94
N GLY A 375 15.50 -7.85 7.58
CA GLY A 375 15.56 -8.34 6.24
C GLY A 375 14.37 -9.20 5.88
N GLU A 376 14.21 -9.40 4.63
CA GLU A 376 13.35 -10.42 4.07
C GLU A 376 13.97 -10.94 2.78
N VAL A 377 14.06 -12.24 2.67
CA VAL A 377 14.27 -12.94 1.41
C VAL A 377 13.04 -13.78 1.18
N GLY A 378 12.33 -13.51 0.11
CA GLY A 378 11.15 -14.25 -0.27
C GLY A 378 11.13 -14.60 -1.74
N GLY A 379 10.28 -15.54 -2.10
CA GLY A 379 10.05 -15.88 -3.48
C GLY A 379 8.83 -16.76 -3.64
N ASN A 380 8.31 -16.76 -4.86
CA ASN A 380 7.27 -17.70 -5.26
C ASN A 380 7.56 -18.27 -6.64
N MET A 381 7.02 -19.44 -6.86
CA MET A 381 7.01 -20.12 -8.14
C MET A 381 5.60 -20.64 -8.40
N ASP A 382 5.05 -20.26 -9.55
CA ASP A 382 3.72 -20.67 -9.97
C ASP A 382 3.82 -21.46 -11.29
N TYR A 383 3.07 -22.55 -11.36
CA TYR A 383 2.78 -23.23 -12.59
C TYR A 383 1.29 -23.16 -12.87
N GLN A 384 0.92 -22.66 -14.02
CA GLN A 384 -0.45 -22.46 -14.45
C GLN A 384 -0.73 -23.27 -15.70
N HIS A 385 -1.75 -24.12 -15.64
CA HIS A 385 -2.29 -24.87 -16.75
C HIS A 385 -3.70 -24.39 -17.11
N SER A 386 -3.85 -23.82 -18.30
CA SER A 386 -5.15 -23.44 -18.86
C SER A 386 -5.68 -24.59 -19.69
N PHE A 387 -6.90 -25.04 -19.42
CA PHE A 387 -7.53 -26.10 -20.20
C PHE A 387 -8.12 -25.54 -21.51
N LYS A 388 -8.54 -26.44 -22.41
CA LYS A 388 -9.21 -26.07 -23.67
C LYS A 388 -10.52 -25.29 -23.44
N LYS A 389 -11.18 -25.55 -22.33
CA LYS A 389 -12.40 -24.83 -21.91
C LYS A 389 -12.00 -23.45 -21.42
N LYS A 390 -12.54 -22.40 -22.04
CA LYS A 390 -12.24 -21.01 -21.70
C LYS A 390 -12.51 -20.73 -20.23
N GLY A 391 -11.48 -20.25 -19.52
CA GLY A 391 -11.54 -19.89 -18.09
C GLY A 391 -11.34 -21.07 -17.13
N GLU A 392 -11.19 -22.32 -17.64
CA GLU A 392 -10.81 -23.45 -16.81
C GLU A 392 -9.29 -23.45 -16.58
N LEU A 393 -8.90 -23.51 -15.31
CA LEU A 393 -7.54 -23.23 -14.89
C LEU A 393 -7.14 -24.09 -13.70
N LEU A 394 -5.92 -24.62 -13.73
CA LEU A 394 -5.24 -25.23 -12.59
C LEU A 394 -3.97 -24.43 -12.29
N THR A 395 -3.79 -24.03 -11.05
CA THR A 395 -2.59 -23.32 -10.62
C THR A 395 -1.97 -24.05 -9.43
N PHE A 396 -0.68 -24.35 -9.53
CA PHE A 396 0.14 -24.78 -8.41
C PHE A 396 1.07 -23.64 -8.03
N SER A 397 1.06 -23.24 -6.77
CA SER A 397 1.87 -22.14 -6.22
C SER A 397 2.71 -22.65 -5.06
N TYR A 398 3.99 -22.28 -5.05
CA TYR A 398 4.86 -22.44 -3.90
C TYR A 398 5.51 -21.11 -3.55
N ARG A 399 5.35 -20.69 -2.29
CA ARG A 399 5.96 -19.48 -1.74
C ARG A 399 6.85 -19.83 -0.57
N PHE A 400 7.98 -19.14 -0.46
CA PHE A 400 8.78 -19.15 0.75
C PHE A 400 9.13 -17.72 1.16
N SER A 401 9.30 -17.49 2.44
CA SER A 401 9.90 -16.27 2.98
C SER A 401 10.74 -16.56 4.21
N HIS A 402 11.80 -15.78 4.37
CA HIS A 402 12.64 -15.76 5.57
C HIS A 402 12.93 -14.31 5.95
N SER A 403 12.46 -13.92 7.12
CA SER A 403 12.52 -12.56 7.63
C SER A 403 13.33 -12.51 8.94
N PRO A 404 14.67 -12.31 8.87
CA PRO A 404 15.49 -12.07 10.03
C PRO A 404 15.22 -10.67 10.62
N ASN A 405 15.36 -10.55 11.92
CA ASN A 405 14.97 -9.38 12.65
C ASN A 405 15.76 -9.30 13.96
N ASN A 406 16.80 -8.48 13.98
CA ASN A 406 17.77 -8.43 15.06
C ASN A 406 17.79 -7.04 15.70
N SER A 407 18.04 -6.95 16.99
CA SER A 407 18.24 -5.66 17.66
C SER A 407 19.28 -5.77 18.77
N GLU A 408 19.97 -4.66 18.96
CA GLU A 408 20.94 -4.51 20.02
C GLU A 408 20.81 -3.10 20.60
N ALA A 409 20.62 -3.01 21.91
CA ALA A 409 20.46 -1.74 22.59
C ALA A 409 21.25 -1.71 23.88
N ASN A 410 21.89 -0.60 24.15
CA ASN A 410 22.45 -0.30 25.45
C ASN A 410 21.88 1.03 25.97
N THR A 411 21.74 1.09 27.29
CA THR A 411 21.40 2.30 28.01
C THR A 411 22.32 2.42 29.20
N ASP A 412 23.09 3.48 29.19
CA ASP A 412 24.01 3.82 30.28
C ASP A 412 23.47 5.04 31.04
N TYR A 413 23.56 5.00 32.35
CA TYR A 413 23.16 6.10 33.22
C TYR A 413 24.40 6.78 33.80
N GLU A 414 24.37 8.09 33.79
CA GLU A 414 25.47 8.92 34.27
C GLU A 414 24.94 10.07 35.14
N ASP A 415 25.82 10.78 35.82
CA ASP A 415 25.52 11.98 36.60
C ASP A 415 24.34 11.78 37.57
N THR A 416 24.27 10.63 38.23
CA THR A 416 23.19 10.29 39.14
C THR A 416 23.26 11.09 40.47
N LEU A 417 22.17 11.77 40.78
CA LEU A 417 21.99 12.53 42.03
C LEU A 417 20.76 11.97 42.76
N ASN A 418 20.93 11.42 43.95
CA ASN A 418 19.86 11.01 44.89
C ASN A 418 18.70 10.23 44.27
N VAL A 419 18.95 9.42 43.26
CA VAL A 419 17.90 8.66 42.55
C VAL A 419 17.25 7.67 43.52
N PRO A 420 15.90 7.72 43.73
CA PRO A 420 15.22 6.92 44.76
C PRO A 420 14.96 5.46 44.36
N TYR A 421 15.39 5.06 43.20
CA TYR A 421 15.27 3.71 42.64
C TYR A 421 16.60 3.28 42.01
N LEU A 422 16.75 1.97 41.81
CA LEU A 422 17.97 1.42 41.25
C LEU A 422 18.03 1.70 39.75
N LEU A 423 19.04 2.46 39.34
CA LEU A 423 19.43 2.62 37.95
C LEU A 423 20.62 1.69 37.68
N GLN A 424 20.45 0.81 36.69
CA GLN A 424 21.53 -0.07 36.25
C GLN A 424 21.70 0.10 34.75
N ASN A 425 22.94 0.15 34.29
CA ASN A 425 23.23 0.11 32.87
C ASN A 425 22.74 -1.20 32.31
N GLN A 426 22.14 -1.12 31.12
CA GLN A 426 21.44 -2.22 30.49
C GLN A 426 22.00 -2.48 29.09
N TYR A 427 22.16 -3.74 28.77
CA TYR A 427 22.45 -4.20 27.42
C TYR A 427 21.41 -5.25 27.04
N PHE A 428 20.78 -5.03 25.90
CA PHE A 428 19.79 -5.92 25.33
C PHE A 428 20.21 -6.37 23.94
N LYS A 429 20.04 -7.66 23.66
CA LYS A 429 20.25 -8.22 22.34
C LYS A 429 19.13 -9.19 22.02
N ASN A 430 18.54 -9.04 20.84
CA ASN A 430 17.54 -9.97 20.33
C ASN A 430 17.90 -10.44 18.92
N ASP A 431 17.94 -11.73 18.73
CA ASP A 431 18.04 -12.40 17.45
C ASP A 431 16.71 -13.10 17.14
N ALA A 432 15.94 -12.55 16.19
CA ALA A 432 14.64 -13.10 15.81
C ALA A 432 14.56 -13.40 14.32
N SER A 433 13.73 -14.36 13.95
CA SER A 433 13.41 -14.65 12.56
C SER A 433 12.06 -15.33 12.41
N THR A 434 11.40 -15.06 11.28
CA THR A 434 10.23 -15.81 10.83
C THR A 434 10.55 -16.47 9.50
N GLN A 435 10.20 -17.74 9.37
CA GLN A 435 10.29 -18.50 8.14
C GLN A 435 8.92 -19.06 7.81
N GLU A 436 8.49 -18.91 6.55
CA GLU A 436 7.22 -19.43 6.08
C GLU A 436 7.39 -20.14 4.73
N HIS A 437 6.72 -21.26 4.60
CA HIS A 437 6.56 -22.02 3.36
C HIS A 437 5.08 -22.24 3.11
N THR A 438 4.62 -21.90 1.93
CA THR A 438 3.22 -22.11 1.52
C THR A 438 3.20 -22.89 0.22
N ALA A 439 2.48 -24.00 0.20
CA ALA A 439 2.13 -24.74 -1.01
C ALA A 439 0.61 -24.66 -1.22
N GLN A 440 0.18 -24.32 -2.44
CA GLN A 440 -1.23 -24.12 -2.76
C GLN A 440 -1.54 -24.72 -4.12
N LEU A 441 -2.70 -25.37 -4.24
CA LEU A 441 -3.24 -25.87 -5.49
C LEU A 441 -4.66 -25.36 -5.65
N ASP A 442 -4.90 -24.61 -6.73
CA ASP A 442 -6.17 -23.97 -7.05
C ASP A 442 -6.71 -24.50 -8.37
N TYR A 443 -8.01 -24.76 -8.41
CA TYR A 443 -8.72 -25.17 -9.62
C TYR A 443 -9.97 -24.33 -9.80
N THR A 444 -10.09 -23.72 -10.97
CA THR A 444 -11.24 -22.93 -11.40
C THR A 444 -11.90 -23.63 -12.58
N ASN A 445 -13.21 -23.84 -12.49
CA ASN A 445 -14.00 -24.46 -13.57
C ASN A 445 -15.27 -23.64 -13.83
N PRO A 446 -15.34 -22.86 -14.90
CA PRO A 446 -16.59 -22.29 -15.38
C PRO A 446 -17.45 -23.40 -15.95
N ILE A 447 -18.48 -23.83 -15.22
CA ILE A 447 -19.39 -24.90 -15.66
C ILE A 447 -20.08 -24.46 -16.97
N ASN A 448 -20.54 -23.21 -17.00
CA ASN A 448 -21.11 -22.56 -18.19
C ASN A 448 -20.92 -21.04 -18.09
N SER A 449 -21.60 -20.26 -18.93
CA SER A 449 -21.50 -18.79 -18.92
C SER A 449 -22.03 -18.10 -17.64
N ILE A 450 -22.85 -18.84 -16.85
CA ILE A 450 -23.49 -18.33 -15.64
C ILE A 450 -22.83 -18.87 -14.38
N HIS A 451 -22.41 -20.14 -14.39
CA HIS A 451 -21.97 -20.86 -13.19
C HIS A 451 -20.47 -21.18 -13.24
N SER A 452 -19.74 -20.87 -12.18
CA SER A 452 -18.34 -21.20 -11.99
C SER A 452 -18.09 -21.80 -10.60
N ILE A 453 -17.17 -22.76 -10.53
CA ILE A 453 -16.68 -23.33 -9.28
C ILE A 453 -15.19 -23.01 -9.15
N GLU A 454 -14.79 -22.60 -7.96
CA GLU A 454 -13.41 -22.44 -7.57
C GLU A 454 -13.13 -23.29 -6.33
N THR A 455 -12.08 -24.06 -6.34
CA THR A 455 -11.69 -24.89 -5.20
C THR A 455 -10.18 -24.94 -5.07
N GLY A 456 -9.69 -25.10 -3.87
CA GLY A 456 -8.27 -25.23 -3.64
C GLY A 456 -7.93 -25.78 -2.27
N ILE A 457 -6.68 -26.17 -2.14
CA ILE A 457 -6.04 -26.62 -0.90
C ILE A 457 -4.77 -25.80 -0.68
N LYS A 458 -4.50 -25.47 0.56
CA LYS A 458 -3.35 -24.67 0.96
C LYS A 458 -2.73 -25.26 2.22
N TYR A 459 -1.43 -25.45 2.18
CA TYR A 459 -0.63 -25.84 3.33
C TYR A 459 0.40 -24.77 3.64
N ILE A 460 0.47 -24.36 4.90
CA ILE A 460 1.42 -23.36 5.38
C ILE A 460 2.21 -23.98 6.53
N PHE A 461 3.53 -23.96 6.39
CA PHE A 461 4.45 -24.18 7.48
C PHE A 461 5.07 -22.84 7.89
N ARG A 462 4.95 -22.49 9.16
CA ARG A 462 5.54 -21.27 9.73
C ARG A 462 6.38 -21.60 10.94
N ARG A 463 7.54 -20.99 11.04
CA ARG A 463 8.39 -21.05 12.22
C ARG A 463 8.84 -19.67 12.60
N SER A 464 8.55 -19.26 13.82
CA SER A 464 8.98 -17.99 14.40
C SER A 464 9.89 -18.26 15.59
N LYS A 465 11.07 -17.66 15.59
CA LYS A 465 12.05 -17.71 16.65
C LYS A 465 12.36 -16.34 17.17
N SER A 466 12.64 -16.24 18.47
CA SER A 466 13.19 -15.05 19.12
C SER A 466 14.08 -15.47 20.27
N ASP A 467 15.25 -14.85 20.38
CA ASP A 467 16.22 -15.06 21.47
C ASP A 467 16.62 -13.67 22.00
N GLY A 468 15.80 -13.16 22.91
CA GLY A 468 15.98 -11.86 23.55
C GLY A 468 16.73 -12.02 24.87
N LYS A 469 17.91 -11.43 24.97
CA LYS A 469 18.80 -11.51 26.13
C LYS A 469 19.02 -10.14 26.73
N TYR A 470 18.72 -10.02 28.01
CA TYR A 470 19.01 -8.85 28.83
C TYR A 470 20.24 -9.08 29.69
N TYR A 471 21.02 -8.04 29.85
CA TYR A 471 22.18 -7.99 30.73
C TYR A 471 22.11 -6.69 31.50
N LEU A 472 22.31 -6.81 32.81
CA LEU A 472 22.37 -5.68 33.74
C LEU A 472 23.79 -5.52 34.25
N ALA A 473 24.31 -4.31 34.30
CA ALA A 473 25.61 -4.05 34.85
C ALA A 473 25.54 -4.13 36.38
N ASP A 474 26.48 -4.86 37.00
CA ASP A 474 26.64 -4.87 38.44
C ASP A 474 27.37 -3.60 38.92
N LYS A 475 27.66 -3.55 40.24
CA LYS A 475 28.35 -2.40 40.89
C LYS A 475 29.79 -2.20 40.36
N THR A 476 30.38 -3.18 39.72
CA THR A 476 31.72 -3.11 39.12
C THR A 476 31.68 -2.68 37.64
N GLY A 477 30.46 -2.55 37.08
CA GLY A 477 30.25 -2.26 35.67
C GLY A 477 30.28 -3.48 34.76
N GLU A 478 30.35 -4.70 35.34
CA GLU A 478 30.32 -5.95 34.56
C GLU A 478 28.85 -6.30 34.21
N TYR A 479 28.57 -6.56 32.95
CA TYR A 479 27.23 -6.95 32.48
C TYR A 479 26.95 -8.43 32.78
N LYS A 480 25.92 -8.69 33.55
CA LYS A 480 25.45 -10.03 33.92
C LYS A 480 24.11 -10.33 33.25
N TYR A 481 24.01 -11.54 32.73
CA TYR A 481 22.77 -12.02 32.12
C TYR A 481 21.63 -12.03 33.14
N ASP A 482 20.50 -11.43 32.77
CA ASP A 482 19.27 -11.43 33.57
C ASP A 482 18.26 -12.39 32.94
N GLN A 483 17.98 -13.47 33.64
CA GLN A 483 17.08 -14.53 33.19
C GLN A 483 15.61 -14.08 33.22
N ASP A 484 15.23 -13.26 34.19
CA ASP A 484 13.84 -12.86 34.40
C ASP A 484 13.37 -11.86 33.35
N MET A 485 14.28 -11.04 32.84
CA MET A 485 14.02 -10.09 31.77
C MET A 485 14.24 -10.69 30.37
N SER A 486 14.85 -11.86 30.28
CA SER A 486 15.18 -12.50 28.99
C SER A 486 14.05 -13.42 28.54
N THR A 487 13.81 -13.45 27.23
CA THR A 487 12.74 -14.27 26.64
C THR A 487 13.27 -15.02 25.42
N GLN A 488 13.04 -16.33 25.40
CA GLN A 488 13.37 -17.18 24.27
C GLN A 488 12.16 -18.00 23.86
N TYR A 489 11.86 -18.02 22.58
CA TYR A 489 10.83 -18.91 22.05
C TYR A 489 11.15 -19.43 20.65
N ASP A 490 10.61 -20.60 20.33
CA ASP A 490 10.63 -21.24 19.02
C ASP A 490 9.22 -21.79 18.75
N HIS A 491 8.44 -21.08 17.97
CA HIS A 491 7.07 -21.42 17.64
C HIS A 491 6.97 -22.00 16.24
N LYS A 492 6.34 -23.16 16.12
CA LYS A 492 6.06 -23.82 14.83
C LYS A 492 4.56 -23.96 14.67
N GLN A 493 4.10 -23.69 13.46
CA GLN A 493 2.70 -23.77 13.10
C GLN A 493 2.53 -24.42 11.73
N ASP A 494 1.66 -25.42 11.68
CA ASP A 494 1.22 -26.09 10.47
C ASP A 494 -0.26 -25.76 10.25
N ILE A 495 -0.61 -25.24 9.07
CA ILE A 495 -1.98 -24.89 8.74
C ILE A 495 -2.33 -25.61 7.43
N LEU A 496 -3.37 -26.43 7.48
CA LEU A 496 -3.99 -27.01 6.31
C LEU A 496 -5.36 -26.40 6.12
N ALA A 497 -5.60 -25.81 4.97
CA ALA A 497 -6.87 -25.20 4.61
C ALA A 497 -7.38 -25.73 3.27
N ALA A 498 -8.69 -25.84 3.14
CA ALA A 498 -9.35 -26.12 1.87
C ALA A 498 -10.52 -25.15 1.70
N TYR A 499 -10.82 -24.80 0.47
CA TYR A 499 -11.96 -23.92 0.17
C TYR A 499 -12.72 -24.40 -1.05
N LEU A 500 -13.97 -24.06 -1.10
CA LEU A 500 -14.88 -24.25 -2.23
C LEU A 500 -15.70 -22.98 -2.42
N GLY A 501 -15.57 -22.38 -3.56
CA GLY A 501 -16.33 -21.21 -3.99
C GLY A 501 -17.28 -21.58 -5.13
N TYR A 502 -18.47 -20.99 -5.12
CA TYR A 502 -19.40 -21.06 -6.22
C TYR A 502 -19.84 -19.66 -6.59
N GLN A 503 -19.74 -19.34 -7.86
CA GLN A 503 -20.14 -18.05 -8.41
C GLN A 503 -21.23 -18.26 -9.45
N MET A 504 -22.29 -17.46 -9.35
CA MET A 504 -23.37 -17.36 -10.32
C MET A 504 -23.43 -15.92 -10.85
N LYS A 505 -23.33 -15.77 -12.17
CA LYS A 505 -23.42 -14.48 -12.88
C LYS A 505 -24.85 -14.15 -13.30
#